data_4cc4a316d2baccbdebcb6850dbb15d2f
#
_entry.id   4cc4a316d2baccbdebcb6850dbb15d2f
#
_cell.length_a   1.000
_cell.length_b   1.000
_cell.length_c   1.000
_cell.angle_alpha   90.00
_cell.angle_beta   90.00
_cell.angle_gamma   90.00
#
_symmetry.space_group_name_H-M   'P 1'
#
loop_
_entity.id
_entity.type
_entity.pdbx_description
1 polymer ?
#
loop_
_entity_poly.entity_id
_entity_poly.type
_entity_poly.pdbx_seq_one_letter_code
_entity_poly.pdbx_strand_id
1 'polypeptide(L)'
;MKKLTFIALLFLCLPLWSQKVKNDTVRIKTSALCGDCKSRIEESLTYLKGVKYASLDLETKIATVIFVPTKTTIDAMREAISAAGYDADGVKAVPEAILRLPKCCQPNGH
;
A
#
# COMPACT_ATOMS: atom_id res chain seq x y z
N MET A 1 -32.93 -20.33 -40.96
CA MET A 1 -32.16 -20.51 -40.96
C MET A 1 -31.05 -19.80 -40.87
N LYS A 2 -30.72 -19.34 -41.23
CA LYS A 2 -29.71 -18.65 -41.30
C LYS A 2 -29.54 -17.84 -40.17
N LYS A 3 -30.28 -17.44 -39.66
CA LYS A 3 -30.28 -16.58 -38.68
C LYS A 3 -29.51 -17.00 -37.58
N LEU A 4 -29.64 -17.90 -37.16
CA LEU A 4 -29.05 -18.41 -36.10
C LEU A 4 -27.68 -18.17 -36.10
N THR A 5 -27.17 -18.16 -36.99
CA THR A 5 -25.82 -17.96 -36.99
C THR A 5 -25.38 -16.87 -36.19
N PHE A 6 -25.82 -15.85 -36.29
CA PHE A 6 -25.36 -14.78 -35.67
C PHE A 6 -25.27 -14.93 -34.29
N ILE A 7 -25.94 -15.63 -33.85
CA ILE A 7 -26.01 -15.82 -32.55
C ILE A 7 -24.71 -16.06 -32.04
N ALA A 8 -24.09 -16.87 -32.51
CA ALA A 8 -22.84 -17.24 -32.10
C ALA A 8 -22.07 -16.07 -31.77
N LEU A 9 -22.17 -15.15 -32.41
CA LEU A 9 -21.38 -14.11 -32.18
C LEU A 9 -21.42 -13.57 -30.88
N LEU A 10 -22.34 -13.59 -30.26
CA LEU A 10 -22.45 -13.02 -29.08
C LEU A 10 -21.43 -13.40 -28.14
N PHE A 11 -21.24 -14.47 -27.90
CA PHE A 11 -20.34 -14.97 -27.01
C PHE A 11 -19.07 -14.41 -27.13
N LEU A 12 -18.84 -13.95 -27.99
CA LEU A 12 -17.63 -13.47 -28.23
C LEU A 12 -17.32 -12.52 -27.19
N CYS A 13 -18.10 -11.99 -26.62
CA CYS A 13 -17.82 -10.98 -25.68
C CYS A 13 -17.16 -11.52 -24.52
N LEU A 14 -17.18 -12.65 -24.29
CA LEU A 14 -16.56 -13.22 -23.24
C LEU A 14 -15.22 -12.82 -22.91
N PRO A 15 -14.39 -12.64 -23.60
CA PRO A 15 -13.03 -12.35 -23.33
C PRO A 15 -12.88 -11.31 -22.25
N LEU A 16 -13.72 -10.48 -22.13
CA LEU A 16 -13.62 -9.50 -21.17
C LEU A 16 -13.46 -9.97 -19.80
N TRP A 17 -14.03 -10.92 -19.40
CA TRP A 17 -13.91 -11.38 -18.12
C TRP A 17 -12.56 -11.80 -17.79
N SER A 18 -11.77 -12.11 -18.63
CA SER A 18 -10.48 -12.60 -18.28
C SER A 18 -9.61 -11.45 -17.82
N GLN A 19 -10.10 -10.25 -17.83
CA GLN A 19 -9.26 -9.18 -17.38
C GLN A 19 -9.28 -9.09 -15.89
N LYS A 20 -8.38 -9.70 -15.24
CA LYS A 20 -8.26 -9.60 -13.83
C LYS A 20 -7.21 -8.61 -13.46
N VAL A 21 -7.47 -7.82 -12.44
CA VAL A 21 -6.50 -6.85 -11.98
C VAL A 21 -5.47 -7.60 -11.19
N LYS A 22 -4.22 -7.41 -11.52
CA LYS A 22 -3.15 -8.07 -10.81
C LYS A 22 -2.69 -7.22 -9.65
N ASN A 23 -2.40 -7.86 -8.56
CA ASN A 23 -1.82 -7.17 -7.42
C ASN A 23 -0.31 -7.11 -7.60
N ASP A 24 0.28 -6.11 -7.00
CA ASP A 24 1.72 -5.94 -7.04
C ASP A 24 2.23 -5.87 -5.61
N THR A 25 3.53 -6.06 -5.43
CA THR A 25 4.13 -6.04 -4.10
C THR A 25 5.31 -5.09 -4.10
N VAL A 26 5.42 -4.29 -3.03
CA VAL A 26 6.55 -3.38 -2.91
C VAL A 26 7.06 -3.45 -1.48
N ARG A 27 8.33 -3.17 -1.29
CA ARG A 27 8.95 -3.11 0.02
C ARG A 27 9.47 -1.70 0.23
N ILE A 28 9.10 -1.10 1.36
CA ILE A 28 9.45 0.28 1.66
C ILE A 28 10.20 0.29 2.97
N LYS A 29 11.40 0.87 2.97
CA LYS A 29 12.19 0.98 4.18
C LYS A 29 11.66 2.12 5.01
N THR A 30 11.44 1.90 6.30
CA THR A 30 10.88 2.91 7.18
C THR A 30 11.80 3.19 8.35
N SER A 31 11.42 4.19 9.15
CA SER A 31 12.16 4.52 10.36
C SER A 31 11.43 4.02 11.60
N ALA A 32 10.70 2.91 11.49
CA ALA A 32 9.98 2.35 12.62
C ALA A 32 10.93 1.94 13.73
N LEU A 33 10.51 2.13 14.98
CA LEU A 33 11.36 1.83 16.12
C LEU A 33 10.77 0.79 17.07
N CYS A 34 9.45 0.68 17.14
CA CYS A 34 8.82 -0.19 18.12
C CYS A 34 7.50 -0.74 17.62
N GLY A 35 6.85 -1.55 18.45
CA GLY A 35 5.57 -2.15 18.05
C GLY A 35 4.49 -1.14 17.74
N ASP A 36 4.48 0.00 18.45
CA ASP A 36 3.50 1.03 18.15
C ASP A 36 3.76 1.62 16.77
N CYS A 37 5.03 1.76 16.40
CA CYS A 37 5.37 2.27 15.08
C CYS A 37 4.90 1.30 14.00
N LYS A 38 5.07 0.01 14.25
CA LYS A 38 4.64 -1.00 13.30
C LYS A 38 3.13 -0.88 13.07
N SER A 39 2.35 -0.78 14.14
CA SER A 39 0.90 -0.67 14.01
C SER A 39 0.49 0.60 13.27
N ARG A 40 1.14 1.71 13.58
CA ARG A 40 0.79 2.98 12.95
C ARG A 40 1.09 2.98 11.47
N ILE A 41 2.21 2.41 11.08
CA ILE A 41 2.58 2.33 9.66
C ILE A 41 1.64 1.39 8.92
N GLU A 42 1.39 0.22 9.50
CA GLU A 42 0.51 -0.73 8.84
C GLU A 42 -0.89 -0.15 8.68
N GLU A 43 -1.37 0.56 9.69
CA GLU A 43 -2.68 1.16 9.62
C GLU A 43 -2.74 2.26 8.58
N SER A 44 -1.74 3.12 8.51
CA SER A 44 -1.75 4.19 7.54
C SER A 44 -1.72 3.65 6.12
N LEU A 45 -1.08 2.51 5.90
CA LEU A 45 -1.04 1.91 4.59
C LEU A 45 -2.36 1.22 4.25
N THR A 46 -2.95 0.52 5.20
CA THR A 46 -4.18 -0.20 4.90
C THR A 46 -5.36 0.73 4.70
N TYR A 47 -5.27 1.96 5.16
CA TYR A 47 -6.33 2.92 4.90
C TYR A 47 -6.30 3.45 3.48
N LEU A 48 -5.20 3.27 2.76
CA LEU A 48 -5.13 3.73 1.39
C LEU A 48 -5.98 2.83 0.50
N LYS A 49 -6.81 3.46 -0.33
CA LYS A 49 -7.61 2.69 -1.25
C LYS A 49 -6.67 1.99 -2.21
N GLY A 50 -6.84 0.74 -2.42
CA GLY A 50 -5.98 -0.03 -3.32
C GLY A 50 -4.94 -0.86 -2.61
N VAL A 51 -4.71 -0.64 -1.32
CA VAL A 51 -3.78 -1.47 -0.56
C VAL A 51 -4.57 -2.68 -0.05
N LYS A 52 -4.06 -3.87 -0.34
CA LYS A 52 -4.69 -5.10 0.07
C LYS A 52 -4.11 -5.64 1.36
N TYR A 53 -2.85 -5.38 1.61
CA TYR A 53 -2.18 -5.95 2.76
C TYR A 53 -0.91 -5.16 3.03
N ALA A 54 -0.60 -4.94 4.27
CA ALA A 54 0.64 -4.27 4.66
C ALA A 54 1.16 -4.91 5.94
N SER A 55 2.44 -5.21 5.96
CA SER A 55 3.09 -5.81 7.13
C SER A 55 4.49 -5.23 7.29
N LEU A 56 4.79 -4.76 8.49
CA LEU A 56 6.10 -4.20 8.78
C LEU A 56 6.90 -5.18 9.61
N ASP A 57 8.14 -5.44 9.19
CA ASP A 57 9.07 -6.26 9.95
C ASP A 57 9.92 -5.31 10.78
N LEU A 58 9.83 -5.41 12.10
CA LEU A 58 10.56 -4.50 12.97
C LEU A 58 12.06 -4.71 12.92
N GLU A 59 12.51 -5.91 12.60
CA GLU A 59 13.94 -6.14 12.53
C GLU A 59 14.56 -5.43 11.35
N THR A 60 13.94 -5.49 10.21
CA THR A 60 14.48 -4.84 9.02
C THR A 60 13.90 -3.45 8.82
N LYS A 61 12.79 -3.14 9.51
CA LYS A 61 12.06 -1.89 9.37
C LYS A 61 11.48 -1.74 7.97
N ILE A 62 11.29 -2.84 7.28
CA ILE A 62 10.75 -2.81 5.93
C ILE A 62 9.26 -3.17 5.95
N ALA A 63 8.46 -2.34 5.30
CA ALA A 63 7.04 -2.61 5.13
C ALA A 63 6.84 -3.28 3.79
N THR A 64 6.21 -4.44 3.81
CA THR A 64 5.84 -5.15 2.58
C THR A 64 4.39 -4.87 2.31
N VAL A 65 4.07 -4.34 1.15
CA VAL A 65 2.73 -3.92 0.82
C VAL A 65 2.26 -4.58 -0.46
N ILE A 66 1.07 -5.17 -0.41
CA ILE A 66 0.45 -5.74 -1.60
C ILE A 66 -0.67 -4.80 -1.99
N PHE A 67 -0.66 -4.36 -3.23
CA PHE A 67 -1.57 -3.32 -3.67
C PHE A 67 -2.04 -3.52 -5.10
N VAL A 68 -3.09 -2.80 -5.47
CA VAL A 68 -3.64 -2.83 -6.81
C VAL A 68 -3.09 -1.64 -7.57
N PRO A 69 -2.22 -1.84 -8.55
CA PRO A 69 -1.51 -0.72 -9.22
C PRO A 69 -2.43 0.25 -9.94
N THR A 70 -3.64 -0.16 -10.27
CA THR A 70 -4.55 0.77 -10.93
C THR A 70 -5.27 1.66 -9.92
N LYS A 71 -5.11 1.40 -8.62
CA LYS A 71 -5.81 2.16 -7.60
C LYS A 71 -4.92 2.98 -6.71
N THR A 72 -3.65 2.65 -6.62
CA THR A 72 -2.74 3.42 -5.79
C THR A 72 -1.33 3.31 -6.35
N THR A 73 -0.42 4.11 -5.84
CA THR A 73 0.96 4.13 -6.31
C THR A 73 1.91 3.98 -5.14
N ILE A 74 3.15 3.63 -5.45
CA ILE A 74 4.17 3.50 -4.41
C ILE A 74 4.43 4.86 -3.77
N ASP A 75 4.39 5.94 -4.56
CA ASP A 75 4.58 7.28 -4.01
C ASP A 75 3.47 7.62 -3.02
N ALA A 76 2.24 7.24 -3.30
CA ALA A 76 1.15 7.49 -2.36
C ALA A 76 1.39 6.76 -1.04
N MET A 77 1.98 5.55 -1.10
CA MET A 77 2.29 4.81 0.11
C MET A 77 3.41 5.48 0.89
N ARG A 78 4.44 5.95 0.19
CA ARG A 78 5.53 6.65 0.86
C ARG A 78 5.02 7.90 1.54
N GLU A 79 4.11 8.62 0.89
CA GLU A 79 3.55 9.82 1.48
C GLU A 79 2.67 9.51 2.68
N ALA A 80 1.94 8.41 2.64
CA ALA A 80 1.12 8.01 3.78
C ALA A 80 1.99 7.71 5.00
N ILE A 81 3.12 7.03 4.78
CA ILE A 81 4.05 6.72 5.86
C ILE A 81 4.67 8.01 6.39
N SER A 82 5.05 8.90 5.48
CA SER A 82 5.64 10.18 5.85
C SER A 82 4.66 11.03 6.68
N ALA A 83 3.40 11.04 6.28
CA ALA A 83 2.38 11.80 6.99
C ALA A 83 2.08 11.20 8.35
N ALA A 84 2.39 9.92 8.55
CA ALA A 84 2.22 9.29 9.84
C ALA A 84 3.40 9.55 10.78
N GLY A 85 4.46 10.16 10.28
CA GLY A 85 5.60 10.54 11.12
C GLY A 85 6.84 9.67 10.92
N TYR A 86 6.92 8.90 9.83
CA TYR A 86 8.05 8.01 9.60
C TYR A 86 8.67 8.24 8.23
N ASP A 87 9.97 7.99 8.14
CA ASP A 87 10.62 8.05 6.84
C ASP A 87 10.15 6.88 6.00
N ALA A 88 10.08 7.07 4.70
CA ALA A 88 9.68 6.02 3.77
C ALA A 88 10.63 6.09 2.58
N ASP A 89 11.59 5.17 2.52
CA ASP A 89 12.67 5.18 1.55
C ASP A 89 13.35 6.56 1.60
N GLY A 90 13.33 7.30 0.53
CA GLY A 90 13.96 8.61 0.51
C GLY A 90 13.05 9.75 0.94
N VAL A 91 11.79 9.46 1.26
CA VAL A 91 10.86 10.52 1.65
C VAL A 91 10.94 10.68 3.16
N LYS A 92 11.21 11.92 3.60
CA LYS A 92 11.37 12.16 5.03
C LYS A 92 10.02 12.31 5.72
N ALA A 93 9.98 11.96 6.99
CA ALA A 93 8.78 12.10 7.79
C ALA A 93 8.40 13.58 7.89
N VAL A 94 7.09 13.84 7.92
CA VAL A 94 6.59 15.20 8.10
C VAL A 94 6.92 15.60 9.53
N PRO A 95 7.64 16.69 9.75
CA PRO A 95 8.09 17.05 11.10
C PRO A 95 6.96 17.22 12.11
N GLU A 96 5.84 17.80 11.71
CA GLU A 96 4.72 17.98 12.62
C GLU A 96 4.12 16.65 13.02
N ALA A 97 4.17 15.68 12.14
CA ALA A 97 3.65 14.35 12.45
C ALA A 97 4.54 13.65 13.48
N ILE A 98 5.86 13.85 13.37
CA ILE A 98 6.76 13.26 14.34
C ILE A 98 6.42 13.75 15.73
N LEU A 99 6.11 15.01 15.87
CA LEU A 99 5.80 15.58 17.18
C LEU A 99 4.54 15.00 17.80
N ARG A 100 3.66 14.45 16.99
CA ARG A 100 2.43 13.85 17.49
C ARG A 100 2.59 12.38 17.86
N LEU A 101 3.73 11.78 17.59
CA LEU A 101 3.94 10.37 17.90
C LEU A 101 4.21 10.19 19.39
N PRO A 102 3.88 9.01 19.93
CA PRO A 102 4.28 8.68 21.28
C PRO A 102 5.79 8.72 21.38
N LYS A 103 6.31 8.98 22.56
CA LYS A 103 7.73 9.07 22.74
C LYS A 103 8.50 7.88 22.19
N CYS A 104 8.00 6.69 22.40
CA CYS A 104 8.71 5.52 21.93
C CYS A 104 8.81 5.46 20.41
N CYS A 105 8.00 6.21 19.69
CA CYS A 105 8.04 6.26 18.24
C CYS A 105 8.82 7.45 17.71
N GLN A 106 9.26 8.36 18.58
CA GLN A 106 10.01 9.51 18.14
C GLN A 106 11.50 9.16 18.07
N PRO A 107 12.24 9.71 17.12
CA PRO A 107 13.65 9.38 16.96
C PRO A 107 14.47 9.62 18.22
N ASN A 108 14.12 10.60 19.01
CA ASN A 108 14.88 10.88 20.22
C ASN A 108 14.18 10.37 21.46
N GLY A 109 13.22 9.50 21.32
CA GLY A 109 12.47 9.02 22.46
C GLY A 109 13.05 7.83 23.15
N HIS A 110 14.19 7.31 22.68
CA HIS A 110 14.83 6.12 23.22
C HIS A 110 16.17 6.41 23.84
#